data_8a283e1f8e26cbc7b004398e67c96ddb
#
_entry.id   8a283e1f8e26cbc7b004398e67c96ddb
#
_cell.length_a   1.000
_cell.length_b   1.000
_cell.length_c   1.000
_cell.angle_alpha   90.00
_cell.angle_beta   90.00
_cell.angle_gamma   90.00
#
_symmetry.space_group_name_H-M   'P 1'
#
loop_
_entity.id
_entity.type
_entity.pdbx_description
1 polymer ?
#
loop_
_entity_poly.entity_id
_entity_poly.type
_entity_poly.pdbx_seq_one_letter_code
_entity_poly.pdbx_strand_id
1 'polypeptide(L)'
;MIAIWNNPEWVRHRRATLRPATAIAVVAVSWLLCALTVYVADIKTMIGIVILAHMVGLPLWVGSTCGNSIMQERAFQTFDFWRTTRLTSGELVAGQLCGVPIMGILAVGSTFPVALLSIDTGVNPVNLALIYVMLALFCVTVGTGSLVFSMCATPFRGSRVLTWLIGFYLVSSIVAFANGTGMGYGLSVMTPFPFLGDMLGSEAGAINFSISNLSISQSTVLFGVIPVPSFLLGIAINLSFSGWFFLMLSRNIKKERHELRLLSRWQAIGFAVFITLLFHALGISSRLEENPAALMIQQSLFLLTVLILYLIGIIMLTPAERLRMWWQHWSSGHASYLHEDGFPWPWVVVTAVCLAGVTYFSASVGGWFSPALLWNLGLAAVFAIRDMTFLQWCLCRSFKRPLFTGTLYLGLYYFVVQVLTSTLPDINSMLVPPMALDL
;
A
#
# COMPACT_ATOMS: atom_id res chain seq x y z
N MET A 1 6.37 -5.84 -28.52
CA MET A 1 5.60 -6.21 -27.31
C MET A 1 5.20 -7.68 -27.44
N ILE A 2 5.78 -8.56 -26.63
CA ILE A 2 5.44 -10.01 -26.66
C ILE A 2 4.02 -10.11 -26.06
N ALA A 3 3.11 -10.82 -26.73
CA ALA A 3 1.79 -11.08 -26.17
C ALA A 3 1.96 -11.77 -24.81
N ILE A 4 1.18 -11.42 -23.80
CA ILE A 4 1.27 -11.95 -22.42
C ILE A 4 1.32 -13.49 -22.43
N TRP A 5 0.55 -14.12 -23.32
CA TRP A 5 0.47 -15.57 -23.47
C TRP A 5 1.77 -16.24 -23.96
N ASN A 6 2.62 -15.48 -24.68
CA ASN A 6 3.92 -15.95 -25.19
C ASN A 6 5.08 -15.48 -24.31
N ASN A 7 4.80 -14.83 -23.16
CA ASN A 7 5.81 -14.41 -22.22
C ASN A 7 6.49 -15.66 -21.61
N PRO A 8 7.82 -15.84 -21.77
CA PRO A 8 8.51 -17.04 -21.27
C PRO A 8 8.36 -17.25 -19.77
N GLU A 9 8.28 -16.16 -19.00
CA GLU A 9 8.12 -16.22 -17.54
C GLU A 9 6.73 -16.70 -17.15
N TRP A 10 5.70 -16.22 -17.83
CA TRP A 10 4.34 -16.76 -17.71
C TRP A 10 4.27 -18.26 -18.03
N VAL A 11 4.88 -18.66 -19.15
CA VAL A 11 4.91 -20.07 -19.56
C VAL A 11 5.66 -20.94 -18.55
N ARG A 12 6.76 -20.43 -17.98
CA ARG A 12 7.54 -21.11 -16.92
C ARG A 12 6.67 -21.37 -15.69
N HIS A 13 6.03 -20.34 -15.14
CA HIS A 13 5.15 -20.49 -13.98
C HIS A 13 3.96 -21.40 -14.25
N ARG A 14 3.31 -21.22 -15.40
CA ARG A 14 2.19 -22.07 -15.81
C ARG A 14 2.59 -23.55 -15.83
N ARG A 15 3.72 -23.90 -16.43
CA ARG A 15 4.20 -25.29 -16.49
C ARG A 15 4.63 -25.83 -15.12
N ALA A 16 5.20 -25.01 -14.27
CA ALA A 16 5.66 -25.43 -12.95
C ALA A 16 4.50 -25.68 -11.99
N THR A 17 3.46 -24.85 -12.03
CA THR A 17 2.35 -24.84 -11.06
C THR A 17 1.11 -25.56 -11.56
N LEU A 18 0.69 -25.35 -12.82
CA LEU A 18 -0.50 -25.99 -13.41
C LEU A 18 -0.20 -27.42 -13.88
N ARG A 19 0.23 -28.29 -12.98
CA ARG A 19 0.23 -29.73 -13.25
C ARG A 19 -1.22 -30.23 -13.27
N PRO A 20 -1.61 -31.13 -14.21
CA PRO A 20 -3.01 -31.57 -14.34
C PRO A 20 -3.61 -32.03 -13.01
N ALA A 21 -2.87 -32.86 -12.26
CA ALA A 21 -3.33 -33.35 -10.96
C ALA A 21 -3.61 -32.23 -9.94
N THR A 22 -2.72 -31.24 -9.84
CA THR A 22 -2.91 -30.11 -8.90
C THR A 22 -4.03 -29.17 -9.35
N ALA A 23 -4.17 -28.94 -10.65
CA ALA A 23 -5.26 -28.13 -11.20
C ALA A 23 -6.63 -28.79 -10.93
N ILE A 24 -6.75 -30.10 -11.19
CA ILE A 24 -7.97 -30.90 -10.92
C ILE A 24 -8.26 -30.85 -9.40
N ALA A 25 -7.25 -31.05 -8.56
CA ALA A 25 -7.43 -31.01 -7.11
C ALA A 25 -7.96 -29.65 -6.61
N VAL A 26 -7.41 -28.53 -7.11
CA VAL A 26 -7.89 -27.19 -6.77
C VAL A 26 -9.35 -27.00 -7.17
N VAL A 27 -9.70 -27.36 -8.41
CA VAL A 27 -11.08 -27.27 -8.90
C VAL A 27 -12.01 -28.16 -8.06
N ALA A 28 -11.63 -29.41 -7.82
CA ALA A 28 -12.44 -30.36 -7.06
C ALA A 28 -12.67 -29.88 -5.61
N VAL A 29 -11.64 -29.38 -4.93
CA VAL A 29 -11.76 -28.83 -3.57
C VAL A 29 -12.65 -27.59 -3.57
N SER A 30 -12.50 -26.69 -4.54
CA SER A 30 -13.34 -25.49 -4.62
C SER A 30 -14.82 -25.84 -4.80
N TRP A 31 -15.14 -26.80 -5.68
CA TRP A 31 -16.52 -27.27 -5.86
C TRP A 31 -17.05 -28.07 -4.67
N LEU A 32 -16.20 -28.86 -4.01
CA LEU A 32 -16.58 -29.57 -2.78
C LEU A 32 -16.96 -28.59 -1.67
N LEU A 33 -16.22 -27.49 -1.51
CA LEU A 33 -16.55 -26.42 -0.56
C LEU A 33 -17.88 -25.76 -0.93
N CYS A 34 -18.13 -25.49 -2.21
CA CYS A 34 -19.43 -24.96 -2.66
C CYS A 34 -20.58 -25.94 -2.34
N ALA A 35 -20.40 -27.23 -2.62
CA ALA A 35 -21.41 -28.25 -2.33
C ALA A 35 -21.67 -28.37 -0.81
N LEU A 36 -20.62 -28.31 0.02
CA LEU A 36 -20.73 -28.33 1.46
C LEU A 36 -21.52 -27.13 2.00
N THR A 37 -21.28 -25.94 1.45
CA THR A 37 -22.01 -24.73 1.85
C THR A 37 -23.49 -24.80 1.49
N VAL A 38 -23.84 -25.38 0.32
CA VAL A 38 -25.27 -25.62 -0.03
C VAL A 38 -25.92 -26.63 0.91
N TYR A 39 -25.16 -27.67 1.30
CA TYR A 39 -25.68 -28.71 2.21
C TYR A 39 -25.95 -28.16 3.62
N VAL A 40 -25.11 -27.26 4.12
CA VAL A 40 -25.20 -26.70 5.49
C VAL A 40 -26.14 -25.49 5.54
N ALA A 41 -26.22 -24.72 4.47
CA ALA A 41 -27.01 -23.51 4.37
C ALA A 41 -27.94 -23.57 3.15
N ASP A 42 -28.26 -22.45 2.57
CA ASP A 42 -29.06 -22.34 1.34
C ASP A 42 -28.20 -21.83 0.16
N ILE A 43 -28.76 -21.84 -1.04
CA ILE A 43 -28.09 -21.41 -2.25
C ILE A 43 -27.70 -19.91 -2.17
N LYS A 44 -28.57 -19.06 -1.58
CA LYS A 44 -28.28 -17.63 -1.44
C LYS A 44 -27.06 -17.38 -0.55
N THR A 45 -27.00 -18.06 0.58
CA THR A 45 -25.86 -18.01 1.52
C THR A 45 -24.57 -18.54 0.85
N MET A 46 -24.65 -19.64 0.08
CA MET A 46 -23.52 -20.15 -0.69
C MET A 46 -22.97 -19.09 -1.65
N ILE A 47 -23.82 -18.44 -2.43
CA ILE A 47 -23.43 -17.39 -3.38
C ILE A 47 -22.69 -16.26 -2.64
N GLY A 48 -23.24 -15.80 -1.52
CA GLY A 48 -22.62 -14.75 -0.68
C GLY A 48 -21.23 -15.17 -0.16
N ILE A 49 -21.10 -16.39 0.35
CA ILE A 49 -19.82 -16.95 0.84
C ILE A 49 -18.81 -17.08 -0.29
N VAL A 50 -19.20 -17.53 -1.48
CA VAL A 50 -18.31 -17.65 -2.63
C VAL A 50 -17.79 -16.27 -3.06
N ILE A 51 -18.65 -15.29 -3.18
CA ILE A 51 -18.22 -13.92 -3.55
C ILE A 51 -17.29 -13.35 -2.48
N LEU A 52 -17.61 -13.50 -1.20
CA LEU A 52 -16.73 -13.08 -0.10
C LEU A 52 -15.39 -13.79 -0.13
N ALA A 53 -15.40 -15.10 -0.38
CA ALA A 53 -14.17 -15.90 -0.52
C ALA A 53 -13.31 -15.42 -1.69
N HIS A 54 -13.91 -15.01 -2.82
CA HIS A 54 -13.19 -14.40 -3.94
C HIS A 54 -12.56 -13.06 -3.53
N MET A 55 -13.33 -12.21 -2.84
CA MET A 55 -12.89 -10.86 -2.44
C MET A 55 -11.76 -10.87 -1.41
N VAL A 56 -11.74 -11.83 -0.51
CA VAL A 56 -10.72 -11.96 0.54
C VAL A 56 -9.63 -12.93 0.12
N GLY A 57 -10.00 -14.10 -0.36
CA GLY A 57 -9.08 -15.20 -0.66
C GLY A 57 -8.13 -14.89 -1.81
N LEU A 58 -8.63 -14.30 -2.91
CA LEU A 58 -7.78 -14.00 -4.07
C LEU A 58 -6.70 -12.96 -3.75
N PRO A 59 -6.99 -11.78 -3.15
CA PRO A 59 -5.94 -10.83 -2.79
C PRO A 59 -4.93 -11.39 -1.79
N LEU A 60 -5.37 -12.17 -0.81
CA LEU A 60 -4.46 -12.84 0.14
C LEU A 60 -3.55 -13.84 -0.58
N TRP A 61 -4.10 -14.63 -1.50
CA TRP A 61 -3.33 -15.57 -2.31
C TRP A 61 -2.32 -14.85 -3.20
N VAL A 62 -2.75 -13.83 -3.95
CA VAL A 62 -1.89 -13.00 -4.79
C VAL A 62 -0.79 -12.36 -3.95
N GLY A 63 -1.15 -11.74 -2.83
CA GLY A 63 -0.19 -11.08 -1.96
C GLY A 63 0.86 -12.03 -1.39
N SER A 64 0.44 -13.19 -0.90
CA SER A 64 1.35 -14.18 -0.32
C SER A 64 2.28 -14.82 -1.37
N THR A 65 1.75 -15.18 -2.52
CA THR A 65 2.54 -15.84 -3.58
C THR A 65 3.50 -14.87 -4.26
N CYS A 66 3.05 -13.67 -4.63
CA CYS A 66 3.90 -12.62 -5.19
C CYS A 66 4.95 -12.13 -4.17
N GLY A 67 4.56 -12.03 -2.89
CA GLY A 67 5.47 -11.65 -1.80
C GLY A 67 6.60 -12.63 -1.56
N ASN A 68 6.45 -13.89 -1.93
CA ASN A 68 7.51 -14.91 -1.84
C ASN A 68 8.33 -15.05 -3.12
N SER A 69 7.81 -14.65 -4.26
CA SER A 69 8.35 -14.98 -5.58
C SER A 69 9.83 -14.58 -5.75
N ILE A 70 10.15 -13.29 -5.67
CA ILE A 70 11.53 -12.79 -5.88
C ILE A 70 12.48 -13.30 -4.77
N MET A 71 11.97 -13.42 -3.53
CA MET A 71 12.78 -13.96 -2.42
C MET A 71 13.18 -15.41 -2.67
N GLN A 72 12.28 -16.24 -3.19
CA GLN A 72 12.56 -17.63 -3.54
C GLN A 72 13.56 -17.74 -4.69
N GLU A 73 13.41 -16.94 -5.75
CA GLU A 73 14.36 -16.91 -6.86
C GLU A 73 15.77 -16.55 -6.38
N ARG A 74 15.90 -15.61 -5.45
CA ARG A 74 17.19 -15.26 -4.84
C ARG A 74 17.73 -16.37 -3.94
N ALA A 75 16.88 -17.03 -3.15
CA ALA A 75 17.29 -18.12 -2.27
C ALA A 75 17.78 -19.34 -3.07
N PHE A 76 17.18 -19.61 -4.23
CA PHE A 76 17.59 -20.71 -5.14
C PHE A 76 18.70 -20.30 -6.11
N GLN A 77 19.24 -19.09 -6.02
CA GLN A 77 20.27 -18.55 -6.91
C GLN A 77 19.87 -18.51 -8.41
N THR A 78 18.57 -18.52 -8.69
CA THR A 78 18.02 -18.45 -10.05
C THR A 78 17.84 -17.01 -10.52
N PHE A 79 18.03 -16.04 -9.62
CA PHE A 79 17.86 -14.62 -9.89
C PHE A 79 18.81 -14.09 -10.99
N ASP A 80 20.04 -14.63 -11.07
CA ASP A 80 21.03 -14.23 -12.08
C ASP A 80 20.56 -14.53 -13.51
N PHE A 81 19.73 -15.56 -13.67
CA PHE A 81 19.10 -15.86 -14.95
C PHE A 81 18.24 -14.68 -15.43
N TRP A 82 17.52 -14.01 -14.56
CA TRP A 82 16.70 -12.84 -14.92
C TRP A 82 17.54 -11.66 -15.42
N ARG A 83 18.73 -11.48 -14.86
CA ARG A 83 19.67 -10.41 -15.27
C ARG A 83 20.20 -10.63 -16.68
N THR A 84 20.43 -11.87 -17.05
CA THR A 84 21.00 -12.26 -18.35
C THR A 84 19.96 -12.43 -19.45
N THR A 85 18.66 -12.53 -19.08
CA THR A 85 17.59 -12.69 -20.07
C THR A 85 17.39 -11.42 -20.89
N ARG A 86 16.98 -11.60 -22.16
CA ARG A 86 16.60 -10.50 -23.07
C ARG A 86 15.23 -9.89 -22.74
N LEU A 87 14.49 -10.45 -21.77
CA LEU A 87 13.19 -9.94 -21.36
C LEU A 87 13.32 -8.52 -20.81
N THR A 88 12.40 -7.65 -21.17
CA THR A 88 12.30 -6.32 -20.58
C THR A 88 11.82 -6.43 -19.11
N SER A 89 12.13 -5.43 -18.30
CA SER A 89 11.67 -5.40 -16.90
C SER A 89 10.14 -5.49 -16.80
N GLY A 90 9.42 -4.83 -17.75
CA GLY A 90 7.96 -4.89 -17.79
C GLY A 90 7.41 -6.28 -18.12
N GLU A 91 8.04 -7.00 -19.03
CA GLU A 91 7.67 -8.38 -19.37
C GLU A 91 7.92 -9.33 -18.20
N LEU A 92 9.03 -9.14 -17.46
CA LEU A 92 9.29 -9.90 -16.23
C LEU A 92 8.23 -9.66 -15.17
N VAL A 93 7.89 -8.39 -14.91
CA VAL A 93 6.85 -8.03 -13.91
C VAL A 93 5.49 -8.60 -14.32
N ALA A 94 5.10 -8.45 -15.58
CA ALA A 94 3.83 -8.98 -16.08
C ALA A 94 3.78 -10.53 -16.00
N GLY A 95 4.89 -11.20 -16.36
CA GLY A 95 5.01 -12.66 -16.25
C GLY A 95 4.87 -13.15 -14.81
N GLN A 96 5.49 -12.46 -13.85
CA GLN A 96 5.39 -12.76 -12.42
C GLN A 96 3.98 -12.49 -11.89
N LEU A 97 3.42 -11.33 -12.19
CA LEU A 97 2.11 -10.92 -11.69
C LEU A 97 0.99 -11.85 -12.14
N CYS A 98 1.03 -12.31 -13.38
CA CYS A 98 0.03 -13.23 -13.92
C CYS A 98 0.36 -14.71 -13.63
N GLY A 99 1.64 -15.07 -13.61
CA GLY A 99 2.08 -16.47 -13.52
C GLY A 99 2.11 -17.02 -12.10
N VAL A 100 2.57 -16.23 -11.16
CA VAL A 100 2.74 -16.68 -9.77
C VAL A 100 1.41 -17.03 -9.08
N PRO A 101 0.35 -16.21 -9.16
CA PRO A 101 -0.92 -16.48 -8.47
C PRO A 101 -1.88 -17.38 -9.28
N ILE A 102 -1.43 -18.03 -10.34
CA ILE A 102 -2.27 -18.75 -11.30
C ILE A 102 -3.23 -19.78 -10.66
N MET A 103 -2.84 -20.40 -9.54
CA MET A 103 -3.71 -21.34 -8.82
C MET A 103 -4.90 -20.64 -8.15
N GLY A 104 -4.69 -19.47 -7.57
CA GLY A 104 -5.78 -18.66 -7.01
C GLY A 104 -6.74 -18.16 -8.11
N ILE A 105 -6.18 -17.75 -9.24
CA ILE A 105 -6.97 -17.34 -10.41
C ILE A 105 -7.80 -18.54 -10.94
N LEU A 106 -7.22 -19.74 -10.97
CA LEU A 106 -7.93 -20.95 -11.37
C LEU A 106 -9.07 -21.30 -10.39
N ALA A 107 -8.83 -21.19 -9.08
CA ALA A 107 -9.86 -21.45 -8.06
C ALA A 107 -11.05 -20.50 -8.24
N VAL A 108 -10.80 -19.20 -8.34
CA VAL A 108 -11.84 -18.17 -8.57
C VAL A 108 -12.53 -18.40 -9.93
N GLY A 109 -11.78 -18.63 -10.98
CA GLY A 109 -12.34 -18.89 -12.31
C GLY A 109 -13.24 -20.14 -12.36
N SER A 110 -12.89 -21.19 -11.61
CA SER A 110 -13.71 -22.41 -11.53
C SER A 110 -15.02 -22.23 -10.79
N THR A 111 -15.07 -21.35 -9.78
CA THR A 111 -16.27 -21.06 -8.98
C THR A 111 -17.00 -19.78 -9.42
N PHE A 112 -16.47 -19.06 -10.40
CA PHE A 112 -17.11 -17.87 -10.98
C PHE A 112 -18.54 -18.12 -11.49
N PRO A 113 -18.87 -19.28 -12.14
CA PRO A 113 -20.26 -19.58 -12.51
C PRO A 113 -21.24 -19.56 -11.35
N VAL A 114 -20.79 -19.94 -10.12
CA VAL A 114 -21.63 -19.86 -8.92
C VAL A 114 -21.93 -18.39 -8.57
N ALA A 115 -20.96 -17.51 -8.73
CA ALA A 115 -21.17 -16.08 -8.51
C ALA A 115 -22.16 -15.48 -9.54
N LEU A 116 -22.21 -16.00 -10.78
CA LEU A 116 -23.19 -15.57 -11.79
C LEU A 116 -24.62 -15.92 -11.40
N LEU A 117 -24.86 -16.97 -10.61
CA LEU A 117 -26.20 -17.29 -10.11
C LEU A 117 -26.79 -16.18 -9.22
N SER A 118 -25.96 -15.25 -8.74
CA SER A 118 -26.47 -14.07 -8.02
C SER A 118 -27.39 -13.20 -8.87
N ILE A 119 -27.26 -13.23 -10.19
CA ILE A 119 -28.13 -12.48 -11.11
C ILE A 119 -29.57 -13.00 -11.01
N ASP A 120 -29.75 -14.32 -10.89
CA ASP A 120 -31.07 -14.95 -10.76
C ASP A 120 -31.70 -14.63 -9.39
N THR A 121 -30.89 -14.23 -8.40
CA THR A 121 -31.38 -13.79 -7.08
C THR A 121 -31.69 -12.30 -7.01
N GLY A 122 -31.65 -11.56 -8.14
CA GLY A 122 -32.01 -10.15 -8.23
C GLY A 122 -30.83 -9.17 -8.21
N VAL A 123 -29.59 -9.67 -8.19
CA VAL A 123 -28.40 -8.81 -8.24
C VAL A 123 -28.24 -8.20 -9.63
N ASN A 124 -28.01 -6.88 -9.69
CA ASN A 124 -27.74 -6.21 -10.95
C ASN A 124 -26.42 -6.71 -11.56
N PRO A 125 -26.44 -7.24 -12.82
CA PRO A 125 -25.24 -7.76 -13.48
C PRO A 125 -24.13 -6.71 -13.64
N VAL A 126 -24.47 -5.43 -13.76
CA VAL A 126 -23.50 -4.33 -13.84
C VAL A 126 -22.72 -4.20 -12.51
N ASN A 127 -23.42 -4.29 -11.38
CA ASN A 127 -22.77 -4.23 -10.05
C ASN A 127 -21.86 -5.43 -9.85
N LEU A 128 -22.29 -6.62 -10.24
CA LEU A 128 -21.43 -7.83 -10.19
C LEU A 128 -20.18 -7.66 -11.06
N ALA A 129 -20.32 -7.15 -12.28
CA ALA A 129 -19.18 -6.88 -13.15
C ALA A 129 -18.21 -5.85 -12.53
N LEU A 130 -18.72 -4.76 -11.95
CA LEU A 130 -17.92 -3.74 -11.27
C LEU A 130 -17.15 -4.33 -10.09
N ILE A 131 -17.76 -5.21 -9.29
CA ILE A 131 -17.11 -5.91 -8.19
C ILE A 131 -15.88 -6.69 -8.69
N TYR A 132 -16.02 -7.46 -9.77
CA TYR A 132 -14.91 -8.25 -10.30
C TYR A 132 -13.85 -7.40 -10.99
N VAL A 133 -14.22 -6.29 -11.64
CA VAL A 133 -13.25 -5.30 -12.16
C VAL A 133 -12.44 -4.70 -11.02
N MET A 134 -13.11 -4.27 -9.94
CA MET A 134 -12.43 -3.74 -8.75
C MET A 134 -11.54 -4.79 -8.08
N LEU A 135 -12.03 -6.03 -7.97
CA LEU A 135 -11.25 -7.15 -7.43
C LEU A 135 -9.98 -7.40 -8.27
N ALA A 136 -10.09 -7.40 -9.59
CA ALA A 136 -8.95 -7.57 -10.49
C ALA A 136 -7.93 -6.44 -10.33
N LEU A 137 -8.36 -5.19 -10.32
CA LEU A 137 -7.49 -4.03 -10.10
C LEU A 137 -6.83 -4.05 -8.73
N PHE A 138 -7.59 -4.40 -7.70
CA PHE A 138 -7.06 -4.53 -6.34
C PHE A 138 -6.02 -5.65 -6.25
N CYS A 139 -6.25 -6.79 -6.90
CA CYS A 139 -5.26 -7.88 -7.00
C CYS A 139 -3.99 -7.44 -7.73
N VAL A 140 -4.09 -6.62 -8.78
CA VAL A 140 -2.92 -6.03 -9.47
C VAL A 140 -2.14 -5.12 -8.52
N THR A 141 -2.83 -4.29 -7.75
CA THR A 141 -2.22 -3.39 -6.76
C THR A 141 -1.51 -4.19 -5.65
N VAL A 142 -2.19 -5.16 -5.06
CA VAL A 142 -1.64 -6.04 -4.02
C VAL A 142 -0.47 -6.85 -4.58
N GLY A 143 -0.60 -7.42 -5.78
CA GLY A 143 0.43 -8.22 -6.42
C GLY A 143 1.69 -7.41 -6.72
N THR A 144 1.56 -6.23 -7.33
CA THR A 144 2.70 -5.34 -7.62
C THR A 144 3.36 -4.83 -6.34
N GLY A 145 2.59 -4.42 -5.35
CA GLY A 145 3.10 -4.02 -4.03
C GLY A 145 3.83 -5.15 -3.32
N SER A 146 3.29 -6.37 -3.38
CA SER A 146 3.91 -7.58 -2.81
C SER A 146 5.22 -7.96 -3.51
N LEU A 147 5.31 -7.80 -4.82
CA LEU A 147 6.57 -7.98 -5.56
C LEU A 147 7.63 -6.94 -5.16
N VAL A 148 7.25 -5.66 -4.97
CA VAL A 148 8.17 -4.62 -4.43
C VAL A 148 8.68 -5.04 -3.06
N PHE A 149 7.78 -5.48 -2.18
CA PHE A 149 8.17 -5.98 -0.86
C PHE A 149 9.11 -7.19 -0.94
N SER A 150 8.79 -8.18 -1.80
CA SER A 150 9.61 -9.36 -2.04
C SER A 150 11.02 -9.01 -2.52
N MET A 151 11.14 -7.95 -3.31
CA MET A 151 12.43 -7.46 -3.79
C MET A 151 13.30 -6.89 -2.65
N CYS A 152 12.68 -6.22 -1.68
CA CYS A 152 13.36 -5.54 -0.57
C CYS A 152 13.63 -6.47 0.63
N ALA A 153 12.75 -7.45 0.86
CA ALA A 153 12.76 -8.29 2.06
C ALA A 153 13.89 -9.32 2.08
N THR A 154 14.26 -9.73 3.30
CA THR A 154 15.17 -10.86 3.52
C THR A 154 14.42 -12.18 3.45
N PRO A 155 15.04 -13.27 2.94
CA PRO A 155 14.39 -14.58 2.90
C PRO A 155 13.92 -15.02 4.30
N PHE A 156 12.81 -15.78 4.34
CA PHE A 156 12.20 -16.48 5.48
C PHE A 156 11.30 -15.71 6.46
N ARG A 157 11.35 -14.37 6.57
CA ARG A 157 10.45 -13.63 7.49
C ARG A 157 9.47 -12.68 6.79
N GLY A 158 9.83 -12.23 5.59
CA GLY A 158 9.09 -11.15 4.92
C GLY A 158 7.67 -11.52 4.49
N SER A 159 7.46 -12.71 3.93
CA SER A 159 6.15 -13.06 3.36
C SER A 159 5.04 -13.19 4.39
N ARG A 160 5.36 -13.75 5.56
CA ARG A 160 4.38 -13.87 6.65
C ARG A 160 3.91 -12.49 7.12
N VAL A 161 4.85 -11.56 7.33
CA VAL A 161 4.53 -10.18 7.73
C VAL A 161 3.65 -9.52 6.68
N LEU A 162 3.97 -9.68 5.39
CA LEU A 162 3.17 -9.12 4.31
C LEU A 162 1.76 -9.70 4.26
N THR A 163 1.62 -11.03 4.41
CA THR A 163 0.30 -11.69 4.44
C THR A 163 -0.54 -11.17 5.62
N TRP A 164 0.08 -10.99 6.80
CA TRP A 164 -0.59 -10.40 7.95
C TRP A 164 -0.99 -8.94 7.71
N LEU A 165 -0.14 -8.14 7.07
CA LEU A 165 -0.46 -6.74 6.73
C LEU A 165 -1.63 -6.65 5.74
N ILE A 166 -1.64 -7.50 4.71
CA ILE A 166 -2.75 -7.55 3.75
C ILE A 166 -4.04 -8.03 4.45
N GLY A 167 -3.94 -9.07 5.27
CA GLY A 167 -5.07 -9.56 6.05
C GLY A 167 -5.62 -8.50 7.01
N PHE A 168 -4.75 -7.80 7.73
CA PHE A 168 -5.14 -6.69 8.60
C PHE A 168 -5.81 -5.56 7.82
N TYR A 169 -5.26 -5.18 6.65
CA TYR A 169 -5.87 -4.17 5.79
C TYR A 169 -7.25 -4.58 5.29
N LEU A 170 -7.43 -5.83 4.87
CA LEU A 170 -8.73 -6.36 4.44
C LEU A 170 -9.75 -6.34 5.59
N VAL A 171 -9.36 -6.85 6.77
CA VAL A 171 -10.24 -6.86 7.95
C VAL A 171 -10.58 -5.42 8.37
N SER A 172 -9.61 -4.53 8.43
CA SER A 172 -9.85 -3.12 8.77
C SER A 172 -10.76 -2.43 7.75
N SER A 173 -10.64 -2.76 6.47
CA SER A 173 -11.51 -2.24 5.41
C SER A 173 -12.95 -2.74 5.55
N ILE A 174 -13.15 -4.00 5.92
CA ILE A 174 -14.49 -4.57 6.21
C ILE A 174 -15.11 -3.85 7.41
N VAL A 175 -14.35 -3.71 8.50
CA VAL A 175 -14.81 -3.05 9.73
C VAL A 175 -15.12 -1.57 9.47
N ALA A 176 -14.25 -0.87 8.74
CA ALA A 176 -14.44 0.53 8.38
C ALA A 176 -15.68 0.74 7.50
N PHE A 177 -15.91 -0.18 6.56
CA PHE A 177 -17.10 -0.19 5.73
C PHE A 177 -18.37 -0.44 6.56
N ALA A 178 -18.36 -1.45 7.45
CA ALA A 178 -19.49 -1.78 8.31
C ALA A 178 -19.89 -0.65 9.27
N ASN A 179 -18.91 0.12 9.75
CA ASN A 179 -19.17 1.23 10.68
C ASN A 179 -19.48 2.57 9.99
N GLY A 180 -19.33 2.68 8.66
CA GLY A 180 -19.59 3.91 7.92
C GLY A 180 -18.71 5.11 8.31
N THR A 181 -17.55 4.86 8.95
CA THR A 181 -16.73 5.94 9.52
C THR A 181 -15.78 6.54 8.48
N GLY A 182 -15.87 7.84 8.30
CA GLY A 182 -15.18 8.77 7.38
C GLY A 182 -13.88 8.30 6.70
N MET A 183 -12.73 8.42 7.37
CA MET A 183 -11.42 8.10 6.77
C MET A 183 -11.26 6.60 6.45
N GLY A 184 -11.82 5.73 7.30
CA GLY A 184 -11.82 4.29 7.07
C GLY A 184 -12.66 3.90 5.86
N TYR A 185 -13.79 4.56 5.64
CA TYR A 185 -14.61 4.37 4.45
C TYR A 185 -13.86 4.78 3.18
N GLY A 186 -13.16 5.92 3.19
CA GLY A 186 -12.34 6.36 2.07
C GLY A 186 -11.26 5.35 1.65
N LEU A 187 -10.63 4.69 2.62
CA LEU A 187 -9.66 3.61 2.34
C LEU A 187 -10.34 2.33 1.84
N SER A 188 -11.56 2.02 2.31
CA SER A 188 -12.31 0.84 1.86
C SER A 188 -12.68 0.92 0.38
N VAL A 189 -12.77 2.12 -0.21
CA VAL A 189 -13.04 2.34 -1.63
C VAL A 189 -11.99 1.69 -2.54
N MET A 190 -10.75 1.46 -2.05
CA MET A 190 -9.74 0.69 -2.80
C MET A 190 -10.10 -0.79 -2.93
N THR A 191 -10.92 -1.32 -2.04
CA THR A 191 -11.33 -2.72 -2.01
C THR A 191 -12.68 -2.91 -2.72
N PRO A 192 -13.04 -4.14 -3.11
CA PRO A 192 -14.36 -4.41 -3.66
C PRO A 192 -15.50 -4.42 -2.63
N PHE A 193 -15.21 -4.29 -1.31
CA PHE A 193 -16.22 -4.42 -0.25
C PHE A 193 -17.35 -3.39 -0.30
N PRO A 194 -17.13 -2.09 -0.64
CA PRO A 194 -18.23 -1.14 -0.76
C PRO A 194 -19.33 -1.60 -1.72
N PHE A 195 -18.95 -2.36 -2.76
CA PHE A 195 -19.90 -2.85 -3.77
C PHE A 195 -20.64 -4.12 -3.33
N LEU A 196 -20.14 -4.83 -2.29
CA LEU A 196 -20.80 -6.01 -1.74
C LEU A 196 -22.07 -5.63 -0.95
N GLY A 197 -22.06 -4.48 -0.28
CA GLY A 197 -23.19 -4.02 0.52
C GLY A 197 -24.50 -3.89 -0.28
N ASP A 198 -24.42 -3.41 -1.53
CA ASP A 198 -25.60 -3.32 -2.42
C ASP A 198 -26.11 -4.68 -2.87
N MET A 199 -25.20 -5.63 -3.05
CA MET A 199 -25.58 -6.99 -3.40
C MET A 199 -26.36 -7.70 -2.29
N LEU A 200 -25.95 -7.48 -1.04
CA LEU A 200 -26.52 -8.14 0.13
C LEU A 200 -27.73 -7.39 0.71
N GLY A 201 -27.83 -6.09 0.45
CA GLY A 201 -28.82 -5.19 1.07
C GLY A 201 -30.23 -5.30 0.52
N SER A 202 -30.44 -5.91 -0.66
CA SER A 202 -31.78 -5.91 -1.25
C SER A 202 -32.71 -7.01 -0.70
N GLU A 203 -32.24 -8.12 -0.15
CA GLU A 203 -33.13 -9.15 0.45
C GLU A 203 -32.44 -10.25 1.28
N ALA A 204 -31.14 -10.20 1.55
CA ALA A 204 -30.46 -11.25 2.32
C ALA A 204 -30.64 -11.09 3.84
N GLY A 205 -31.80 -11.50 4.33
CA GLY A 205 -32.13 -11.56 5.76
C GLY A 205 -31.35 -12.59 6.60
N ALA A 206 -30.15 -13.01 6.18
CA ALA A 206 -29.40 -14.07 6.89
C ALA A 206 -28.04 -13.63 7.45
N ILE A 207 -27.47 -12.53 6.99
CA ILE A 207 -26.34 -11.89 7.69
C ILE A 207 -26.86 -10.50 8.07
N ASN A 208 -27.23 -10.32 9.34
CA ASN A 208 -27.59 -9.03 9.91
C ASN A 208 -26.36 -8.11 9.97
N PHE A 209 -25.75 -7.84 8.82
CA PHE A 209 -25.05 -6.59 8.63
C PHE A 209 -26.14 -5.55 8.40
N SER A 210 -26.59 -4.92 9.48
CA SER A 210 -27.49 -3.79 9.45
C SER A 210 -26.83 -2.62 8.74
N ILE A 211 -26.68 -2.74 7.42
CA ILE A 211 -26.29 -1.65 6.53
C ILE A 211 -27.61 -1.01 6.06
N SER A 212 -28.33 -0.47 7.04
CA SER A 212 -29.43 0.43 6.75
C SER A 212 -28.84 1.68 6.09
N ASN A 213 -29.25 1.95 4.86
CA ASN A 213 -29.16 3.21 4.13
C ASN A 213 -28.00 3.44 3.14
N LEU A 214 -27.31 2.44 2.62
CA LEU A 214 -26.37 2.67 1.53
C LEU A 214 -26.86 2.02 0.22
N SER A 215 -27.63 2.73 -0.57
CA SER A 215 -27.83 2.39 -2.00
C SER A 215 -26.59 2.83 -2.79
N ILE A 216 -25.70 1.91 -3.14
CA ILE A 216 -24.40 2.16 -3.78
C ILE A 216 -24.50 2.69 -5.22
N SER A 217 -25.62 2.50 -5.90
CA SER A 217 -25.84 3.13 -7.21
C SER A 217 -25.75 4.66 -7.16
N GLN A 218 -25.72 5.25 -5.96
CA GLN A 218 -25.63 6.69 -5.70
C GLN A 218 -24.53 7.08 -4.70
N SER A 219 -23.68 6.18 -4.22
CA SER A 219 -22.62 6.58 -3.30
C SER A 219 -21.55 7.40 -4.03
N THR A 220 -21.74 8.70 -4.00
CA THR A 220 -20.69 9.66 -4.34
C THR A 220 -19.85 9.88 -3.10
N VAL A 221 -18.56 9.59 -3.19
CA VAL A 221 -17.58 9.95 -2.17
C VAL A 221 -17.10 11.36 -2.51
N LEU A 222 -17.13 12.25 -1.54
CA LEU A 222 -16.53 13.56 -1.72
C LEU A 222 -14.99 13.36 -1.74
N PHE A 223 -14.38 13.60 -2.89
CA PHE A 223 -12.92 13.69 -2.99
C PHE A 223 -12.53 15.17 -2.85
N GLY A 224 -12.17 15.57 -1.64
CA GLY A 224 -12.10 16.97 -1.27
C GLY A 224 -13.50 17.57 -1.26
N VAL A 225 -13.79 18.48 -2.18
CA VAL A 225 -15.12 19.11 -2.38
C VAL A 225 -15.86 18.57 -3.61
N ILE A 226 -15.26 17.67 -4.37
CA ILE A 226 -15.83 17.17 -5.64
C ILE A 226 -16.53 15.84 -5.38
N PRO A 227 -17.84 15.72 -5.67
CA PRO A 227 -18.53 14.43 -5.59
C PRO A 227 -18.05 13.52 -6.72
N VAL A 228 -17.38 12.42 -6.37
CA VAL A 228 -16.89 11.42 -7.33
C VAL A 228 -17.57 10.09 -7.05
N PRO A 229 -18.08 9.38 -8.06
CA PRO A 229 -18.57 8.03 -7.87
C PRO A 229 -17.50 7.13 -7.24
N SER A 230 -17.85 6.41 -6.17
CA SER A 230 -16.91 5.62 -5.37
C SER A 230 -16.10 4.62 -6.21
N PHE A 231 -16.73 4.00 -7.23
CA PHE A 231 -16.05 3.05 -8.10
C PHE A 231 -14.98 3.72 -8.99
N LEU A 232 -15.23 4.93 -9.51
CA LEU A 232 -14.23 5.68 -10.30
C LEU A 232 -13.04 6.07 -9.44
N LEU A 233 -13.31 6.52 -8.21
CA LEU A 233 -12.27 6.82 -7.25
C LEU A 233 -11.45 5.57 -6.91
N GLY A 234 -12.09 4.44 -6.66
CA GLY A 234 -11.42 3.18 -6.39
C GLY A 234 -10.54 2.70 -7.56
N ILE A 235 -11.05 2.80 -8.80
CA ILE A 235 -10.27 2.52 -10.02
C ILE A 235 -9.05 3.44 -10.11
N ALA A 236 -9.25 4.75 -9.97
CA ALA A 236 -8.17 5.74 -10.07
C ALA A 236 -7.07 5.50 -9.02
N ILE A 237 -7.45 5.21 -7.77
CA ILE A 237 -6.52 4.92 -6.68
C ILE A 237 -5.73 3.65 -6.98
N ASN A 238 -6.42 2.54 -7.33
CA ASN A 238 -5.76 1.28 -7.64
C ASN A 238 -4.79 1.39 -8.83
N LEU A 239 -5.20 2.05 -9.90
CA LEU A 239 -4.32 2.29 -11.06
C LEU A 239 -3.10 3.14 -10.68
N SER A 240 -3.28 4.18 -9.86
CA SER A 240 -2.19 5.05 -9.42
C SER A 240 -1.17 4.29 -8.56
N PHE A 241 -1.61 3.52 -7.56
CA PHE A 241 -0.71 2.69 -6.75
C PHE A 241 -0.03 1.61 -7.58
N SER A 242 -0.77 0.92 -8.46
CA SER A 242 -0.19 -0.07 -9.36
C SER A 242 0.87 0.57 -10.27
N GLY A 243 0.63 1.78 -10.77
CA GLY A 243 1.59 2.54 -11.57
C GLY A 243 2.88 2.84 -10.79
N TRP A 244 2.76 3.33 -9.56
CA TRP A 244 3.92 3.58 -8.69
C TRP A 244 4.71 2.31 -8.38
N PHE A 245 4.02 1.23 -8.01
CA PHE A 245 4.69 -0.06 -7.73
C PHE A 245 5.32 -0.65 -8.98
N PHE A 246 4.65 -0.56 -10.12
CA PHE A 246 5.22 -0.99 -11.41
C PHE A 246 6.48 -0.20 -11.76
N LEU A 247 6.49 1.12 -11.53
CA LEU A 247 7.67 1.97 -11.74
C LEU A 247 8.83 1.55 -10.81
N MET A 248 8.56 1.26 -9.53
CA MET A 248 9.56 0.74 -8.60
C MET A 248 10.14 -0.60 -9.07
N LEU A 249 9.27 -1.51 -9.52
CA LEU A 249 9.66 -2.83 -10.01
C LEU A 249 10.48 -2.74 -11.30
N SER A 250 9.99 -2.02 -12.30
CA SER A 250 10.63 -1.92 -13.60
C SER A 250 12.07 -1.40 -13.54
N ARG A 251 12.35 -0.54 -12.57
CA ARG A 251 13.71 0.00 -12.33
C ARG A 251 14.63 -0.97 -11.61
N ASN A 252 14.10 -1.87 -10.80
CA ASN A 252 14.89 -2.59 -9.82
C ASN A 252 14.84 -4.12 -9.96
N ILE A 253 13.90 -4.68 -10.75
CA ILE A 253 13.70 -6.14 -10.83
C ILE A 253 14.93 -6.92 -11.31
N LYS A 254 15.84 -6.27 -12.05
CA LYS A 254 17.10 -6.86 -12.53
C LYS A 254 18.33 -6.50 -11.69
N LYS A 255 18.16 -5.68 -10.65
CA LYS A 255 19.26 -5.21 -9.81
C LYS A 255 19.50 -6.12 -8.62
N GLU A 256 20.75 -6.20 -8.20
CA GLU A 256 21.10 -6.82 -6.94
C GLU A 256 20.58 -6.02 -5.75
N ARG A 257 20.51 -6.67 -4.59
CA ARG A 257 19.92 -6.07 -3.40
C ARG A 257 20.66 -4.81 -2.94
N HIS A 258 21.96 -4.78 -3.07
CA HIS A 258 22.79 -3.63 -2.69
C HIS A 258 22.68 -2.46 -3.70
N GLU A 259 22.23 -2.74 -4.93
CA GLU A 259 22.00 -1.74 -5.97
C GLU A 259 20.58 -1.19 -5.98
N LEU A 260 19.67 -1.73 -5.15
CA LEU A 260 18.27 -1.35 -5.16
C LEU A 260 18.09 0.14 -4.82
N ARG A 261 17.37 0.82 -5.68
CA ARG A 261 16.83 2.16 -5.46
C ARG A 261 15.37 2.16 -5.87
N LEU A 262 14.48 2.03 -4.91
CA LEU A 262 13.04 1.92 -5.16
C LEU A 262 12.56 3.05 -6.06
N LEU A 263 12.89 4.28 -5.72
CA LEU A 263 12.55 5.49 -6.45
C LEU A 263 13.78 6.39 -6.59
N SER A 264 13.85 7.23 -7.62
CA SER A 264 14.73 8.39 -7.62
C SER A 264 14.22 9.39 -6.57
N ARG A 265 15.07 10.31 -6.15
CA ARG A 265 14.67 11.27 -5.11
C ARG A 265 13.47 12.13 -5.53
N TRP A 266 13.44 12.59 -6.80
CA TRP A 266 12.29 13.30 -7.34
C TRP A 266 11.02 12.46 -7.41
N GLN A 267 11.15 11.19 -7.77
CA GLN A 267 10.02 10.26 -7.76
C GLN A 267 9.53 9.96 -6.35
N ALA A 268 10.44 9.88 -5.37
CA ALA A 268 10.09 9.70 -3.96
C ALA A 268 9.30 10.91 -3.42
N ILE A 269 9.69 12.13 -3.80
CA ILE A 269 8.92 13.35 -3.48
C ILE A 269 7.55 13.30 -4.15
N GLY A 270 7.49 12.98 -5.45
CA GLY A 270 6.22 12.84 -6.17
C GLY A 270 5.29 11.81 -5.54
N PHE A 271 5.83 10.68 -5.10
CA PHE A 271 5.07 9.64 -4.39
C PHE A 271 4.58 10.13 -3.02
N ALA A 272 5.41 10.86 -2.27
CA ALA A 272 5.02 11.46 -1.00
C ALA A 272 3.87 12.46 -1.17
N VAL A 273 4.00 13.35 -2.15
CA VAL A 273 2.96 14.33 -2.50
C VAL A 273 1.66 13.63 -2.90
N PHE A 274 1.76 12.61 -3.75
CA PHE A 274 0.60 11.81 -4.18
C PHE A 274 -0.14 11.19 -2.99
N ILE A 275 0.58 10.48 -2.10
CA ILE A 275 -0.04 9.85 -0.92
C ILE A 275 -0.65 10.90 0.00
N THR A 276 0.07 11.98 0.27
CA THR A 276 -0.43 13.06 1.15
C THR A 276 -1.68 13.71 0.58
N LEU A 277 -1.70 14.06 -0.71
CA LEU A 277 -2.89 14.59 -1.38
C LEU A 277 -4.08 13.64 -1.29
N LEU A 278 -3.85 12.34 -1.54
CA LEU A 278 -4.89 11.32 -1.49
C LEU A 278 -5.54 11.27 -0.09
N PHE A 279 -4.74 11.13 0.94
CA PHE A 279 -5.26 11.04 2.31
C PHE A 279 -5.91 12.33 2.79
N HIS A 280 -5.35 13.50 2.43
CA HIS A 280 -5.95 14.78 2.77
C HIS A 280 -7.30 14.98 2.04
N ALA A 281 -7.40 14.61 0.77
CA ALA A 281 -8.64 14.69 0.03
C ALA A 281 -9.73 13.78 0.63
N LEU A 282 -9.38 12.57 1.05
CA LEU A 282 -10.29 11.66 1.75
C LEU A 282 -10.66 12.17 3.16
N GLY A 283 -9.73 12.83 3.85
CA GLY A 283 -9.97 13.42 5.17
C GLY A 283 -10.87 14.64 5.14
N ILE A 284 -10.77 15.49 4.11
CA ILE A 284 -11.64 16.66 3.94
C ILE A 284 -13.11 16.20 3.79
N SER A 285 -13.36 15.13 3.03
CA SER A 285 -14.71 14.61 2.81
C SER A 285 -15.43 14.22 4.11
N SER A 286 -14.70 13.60 5.03
CA SER A 286 -15.26 13.16 6.31
C SER A 286 -15.60 14.32 7.26
N ARG A 287 -15.05 15.50 7.02
CA ARG A 287 -15.27 16.67 7.86
C ARG A 287 -16.46 17.53 7.44
N LEU A 288 -16.77 17.54 6.15
CA LEU A 288 -17.93 18.26 5.62
C LEU A 288 -19.27 17.73 6.16
N GLU A 289 -19.27 16.55 6.78
CA GLU A 289 -20.43 15.90 7.41
C GLU A 289 -20.67 16.35 8.88
N GLU A 290 -20.05 17.46 9.36
CA GLU A 290 -20.18 17.98 10.73
C GLU A 290 -19.89 16.94 11.83
N ASN A 291 -18.92 16.07 11.59
CA ASN A 291 -18.58 14.99 12.50
C ASN A 291 -17.79 15.50 13.72
N PRO A 292 -18.18 15.16 14.97
CA PRO A 292 -17.44 15.53 16.17
C PRO A 292 -16.00 14.96 16.21
N ALA A 293 -15.70 13.96 15.39
CA ALA A 293 -14.35 13.43 15.22
C ALA A 293 -13.43 14.28 14.31
N ALA A 294 -13.88 15.45 13.83
CA ALA A 294 -13.10 16.28 12.90
C ALA A 294 -11.70 16.64 13.43
N LEU A 295 -11.56 16.90 14.73
CA LEU A 295 -10.28 17.21 15.36
C LEU A 295 -9.34 15.97 15.32
N MET A 296 -9.85 14.79 15.62
CA MET A 296 -9.07 13.54 15.56
C MET A 296 -8.61 13.24 14.14
N ILE A 297 -9.43 13.55 13.13
CA ILE A 297 -9.08 13.37 11.72
C ILE A 297 -7.94 14.34 11.35
N GLN A 298 -8.01 15.58 11.77
CA GLN A 298 -6.96 16.57 11.53
C GLN A 298 -5.61 16.12 12.14
N GLN A 299 -5.62 15.68 13.39
CA GLN A 299 -4.43 15.15 14.06
C GLN A 299 -3.87 13.92 13.33
N SER A 300 -4.75 13.01 12.90
CA SER A 300 -4.35 11.81 12.15
C SER A 300 -3.72 12.16 10.80
N LEU A 301 -4.22 13.15 10.08
CA LEU A 301 -3.65 13.62 8.80
C LEU A 301 -2.28 14.28 9.02
N PHE A 302 -2.12 15.06 10.09
CA PHE A 302 -0.83 15.63 10.45
C PHE A 302 0.19 14.54 10.77
N LEU A 303 -0.15 13.59 11.65
CA LEU A 303 0.70 12.44 11.99
C LEU A 303 1.09 11.63 10.76
N LEU A 304 0.14 11.39 9.85
CA LEU A 304 0.39 10.70 8.60
C LEU A 304 1.38 11.47 7.72
N THR A 305 1.24 12.79 7.61
CA THR A 305 2.16 13.64 6.84
C THR A 305 3.59 13.55 7.40
N VAL A 306 3.73 13.61 8.72
CA VAL A 306 5.02 13.43 9.40
C VAL A 306 5.57 12.01 9.15
N LEU A 307 4.75 10.97 9.27
CA LEU A 307 5.15 9.60 8.98
C LEU A 307 5.64 9.43 7.54
N ILE A 308 4.94 10.01 6.56
CA ILE A 308 5.35 10.00 5.15
C ILE A 308 6.70 10.71 4.99
N LEU A 309 6.92 11.85 5.65
CA LEU A 309 8.20 12.56 5.62
C LEU A 309 9.35 11.66 6.11
N TYR A 310 9.17 10.96 7.22
CA TYR A 310 10.16 10.02 7.75
C TYR A 310 10.39 8.81 6.84
N LEU A 311 9.33 8.19 6.32
CA LEU A 311 9.45 7.06 5.39
C LEU A 311 10.23 7.44 4.13
N ILE A 312 9.92 8.59 3.55
CA ILE A 312 10.64 9.11 2.38
C ILE A 312 12.09 9.46 2.74
N GLY A 313 12.34 10.05 3.90
CA GLY A 313 13.68 10.30 4.41
C GLY A 313 14.52 9.03 4.48
N ILE A 314 13.94 7.93 4.99
CA ILE A 314 14.61 6.61 5.05
C ILE A 314 14.90 6.07 3.63
N ILE A 315 13.96 6.20 2.70
CA ILE A 315 14.14 5.78 1.29
C ILE A 315 15.27 6.58 0.61
N MET A 316 15.48 7.83 1.02
CA MET A 316 16.52 8.71 0.48
C MET A 316 17.91 8.49 1.07
N LEU A 317 18.08 7.64 2.09
CA LEU A 317 19.38 7.35 2.67
C LEU A 317 20.33 6.73 1.62
N THR A 318 21.58 7.19 1.62
CA THR A 318 22.57 6.78 0.62
C THR A 318 23.58 5.82 1.26
N PRO A 319 23.89 4.66 0.62
CA PRO A 319 24.96 3.78 1.08
C PRO A 319 26.32 4.50 1.14
N ALA A 320 27.13 4.16 2.13
CA ALA A 320 28.40 4.85 2.41
C ALA A 320 29.33 4.92 1.20
N GLU A 321 29.41 3.85 0.39
CA GLU A 321 30.26 3.79 -0.81
C GLU A 321 29.86 4.83 -1.86
N ARG A 322 28.54 4.96 -2.11
CA ARG A 322 28.02 5.94 -3.07
C ARG A 322 28.21 7.36 -2.56
N LEU A 323 28.02 7.58 -1.26
CA LEU A 323 28.25 8.89 -0.67
C LEU A 323 29.71 9.31 -0.76
N ARG A 324 30.66 8.39 -0.60
CA ARG A 324 32.10 8.64 -0.81
C ARG A 324 32.41 9.03 -2.24
N MET A 325 31.88 8.29 -3.21
CA MET A 325 32.07 8.62 -4.65
C MET A 325 31.48 9.99 -4.96
N TRP A 326 30.26 10.27 -4.48
CA TRP A 326 29.66 11.60 -4.67
C TRP A 326 30.52 12.70 -4.04
N TRP A 327 31.06 12.50 -2.82
CA TRP A 327 31.91 13.46 -2.14
C TRP A 327 33.18 13.79 -2.95
N GLN A 328 33.82 12.78 -3.55
CA GLN A 328 34.96 12.97 -4.44
C GLN A 328 34.62 13.79 -5.68
N HIS A 329 33.48 13.49 -6.32
CA HIS A 329 33.01 14.25 -7.48
C HIS A 329 32.59 15.68 -7.11
N TRP A 330 31.99 15.86 -5.96
CA TRP A 330 31.60 17.18 -5.46
C TRP A 330 32.81 18.04 -5.09
N SER A 331 33.80 17.47 -4.41
CA SER A 331 35.04 18.17 -4.07
C SER A 331 35.87 18.58 -5.28
N SER A 332 35.72 17.86 -6.42
CA SER A 332 36.34 18.21 -7.70
C SER A 332 35.48 19.14 -8.56
N GLY A 333 34.35 19.63 -8.08
CA GLY A 333 33.46 20.55 -8.78
C GLY A 333 32.57 19.91 -9.86
N HIS A 334 32.54 18.56 -9.95
CA HIS A 334 31.80 17.84 -11.01
C HIS A 334 30.40 17.35 -10.57
N ALA A 335 30.00 17.52 -9.32
CA ALA A 335 28.69 17.11 -8.84
C ALA A 335 27.92 18.26 -8.18
N SER A 336 26.61 18.31 -8.39
CA SER A 336 25.73 19.26 -7.72
C SER A 336 25.36 18.82 -6.29
N TYR A 337 24.96 19.77 -5.45
CA TYR A 337 24.49 19.50 -4.09
C TYR A 337 23.21 18.67 -4.06
N LEU A 338 22.34 18.82 -5.07
CA LEU A 338 21.11 18.08 -5.25
C LEU A 338 21.28 16.81 -6.10
N HIS A 339 22.48 16.23 -6.09
CA HIS A 339 22.73 14.96 -6.78
C HIS A 339 22.04 13.79 -6.05
N GLU A 340 21.61 12.78 -6.81
CA GLU A 340 20.91 11.59 -6.25
C GLU A 340 21.73 10.79 -5.22
N ASP A 341 23.05 10.85 -5.27
CA ASP A 341 23.97 10.15 -4.38
C ASP A 341 24.50 11.03 -3.26
N GLY A 342 24.10 12.31 -3.19
CA GLY A 342 24.51 13.26 -2.17
C GLY A 342 23.87 13.00 -0.79
N PHE A 343 24.03 13.97 0.11
CA PHE A 343 23.38 13.90 1.43
C PHE A 343 21.85 13.90 1.31
N PRO A 344 21.14 13.16 2.19
CA PRO A 344 19.68 13.10 2.17
C PRO A 344 19.01 14.39 2.64
N TRP A 345 19.63 15.16 3.55
CA TRP A 345 18.98 16.30 4.20
C TRP A 345 18.43 17.40 3.28
N PRO A 346 19.09 17.80 2.14
CA PRO A 346 18.49 18.80 1.26
C PRO A 346 17.18 18.32 0.64
N TRP A 347 17.11 17.03 0.37
CA TRP A 347 15.93 16.40 -0.20
C TRP A 347 14.80 16.25 0.80
N VAL A 348 15.12 16.02 2.07
CA VAL A 348 14.15 16.04 3.17
C VAL A 348 13.55 17.44 3.31
N VAL A 349 14.35 18.52 3.18
CA VAL A 349 13.85 19.91 3.16
C VAL A 349 12.88 20.11 2.00
N VAL A 350 13.27 19.72 0.77
CA VAL A 350 12.40 19.86 -0.42
C VAL A 350 11.10 19.09 -0.23
N THR A 351 11.18 17.86 0.29
CA THR A 351 10.00 17.05 0.60
C THR A 351 9.10 17.74 1.62
N ALA A 352 9.68 18.24 2.70
CA ALA A 352 8.93 18.94 3.75
C ALA A 352 8.21 20.19 3.21
N VAL A 353 8.87 20.97 2.35
CA VAL A 353 8.24 22.15 1.71
C VAL A 353 7.08 21.72 0.80
N CYS A 354 7.25 20.66 -0.01
CA CYS A 354 6.17 20.13 -0.84
C CYS A 354 4.98 19.64 0.00
N LEU A 355 5.24 18.88 1.06
CA LEU A 355 4.20 18.39 1.97
C LEU A 355 3.52 19.51 2.74
N ALA A 356 4.26 20.54 3.15
CA ALA A 356 3.69 21.74 3.77
C ALA A 356 2.74 22.47 2.81
N GLY A 357 3.12 22.58 1.54
CA GLY A 357 2.26 23.15 0.49
C GLY A 357 0.96 22.37 0.30
N VAL A 358 1.04 21.03 0.27
CA VAL A 358 -0.15 20.16 0.17
C VAL A 358 -1.04 20.30 1.40
N THR A 359 -0.44 20.27 2.60
CA THR A 359 -1.18 20.41 3.86
C THR A 359 -1.83 21.79 3.98
N TYR A 360 -1.11 22.84 3.60
CA TYR A 360 -1.65 24.21 3.56
C TYR A 360 -2.86 24.30 2.62
N PHE A 361 -2.71 23.82 1.38
CA PHE A 361 -3.79 23.83 0.39
C PHE A 361 -5.01 23.06 0.90
N SER A 362 -4.79 21.84 1.40
CA SER A 362 -5.86 20.98 1.93
C SER A 362 -6.57 21.65 3.13
N ALA A 363 -5.79 22.23 4.05
CA ALA A 363 -6.31 22.91 5.22
C ALA A 363 -7.12 24.15 4.84
N SER A 364 -6.69 24.88 3.82
CA SER A 364 -7.40 26.06 3.31
C SER A 364 -8.74 25.66 2.68
N VAL A 365 -8.76 24.60 1.86
CA VAL A 365 -9.97 24.09 1.24
C VAL A 365 -10.93 23.49 2.28
N GLY A 366 -10.40 22.77 3.27
CA GLY A 366 -11.19 22.15 4.34
C GLY A 366 -11.61 23.12 5.46
N GLY A 367 -11.22 24.39 5.40
CA GLY A 367 -11.59 25.39 6.41
C GLY A 367 -10.97 25.20 7.80
N TRP A 368 -9.89 24.40 7.92
CA TRP A 368 -9.23 24.06 9.19
C TRP A 368 -7.78 24.56 9.28
N PHE A 369 -7.46 25.55 8.47
CA PHE A 369 -6.14 26.15 8.50
C PHE A 369 -5.89 26.86 9.83
N SER A 370 -4.75 26.54 10.46
CA SER A 370 -4.20 27.29 11.57
C SER A 370 -2.70 27.55 11.33
N PRO A 371 -2.17 28.73 11.68
CA PRO A 371 -0.73 28.99 11.58
C PRO A 371 0.12 28.00 12.38
N ALA A 372 -0.40 27.49 13.51
CA ALA A 372 0.25 26.49 14.34
C ALA A 372 0.54 25.19 13.57
N LEU A 373 -0.32 24.80 12.61
CA LEU A 373 -0.11 23.61 11.78
C LEU A 373 1.18 23.70 10.95
N LEU A 374 1.42 24.84 10.31
CA LEU A 374 2.66 25.05 9.52
C LEU A 374 3.88 25.12 10.42
N TRP A 375 3.76 25.74 11.59
CA TRP A 375 4.84 25.78 12.57
C TRP A 375 5.21 24.37 13.05
N ASN A 376 4.23 23.55 13.41
CA ASN A 376 4.43 22.17 13.84
C ASN A 376 5.04 21.32 12.72
N LEU A 377 4.62 21.52 11.47
CA LEU A 377 5.21 20.81 10.33
C LEU A 377 6.66 21.26 10.07
N GLY A 378 6.97 22.54 10.25
CA GLY A 378 8.32 23.07 10.20
C GLY A 378 9.23 22.45 11.27
N LEU A 379 8.75 22.35 12.52
CA LEU A 379 9.46 21.68 13.60
C LEU A 379 9.66 20.18 13.28
N ALA A 380 8.63 19.48 12.80
CA ALA A 380 8.74 18.09 12.40
C ALA A 380 9.79 17.89 11.29
N ALA A 381 9.90 18.84 10.36
CA ALA A 381 10.92 18.81 9.31
C ALA A 381 12.34 18.95 9.89
N VAL A 382 12.54 19.85 10.86
CA VAL A 382 13.84 20.02 11.54
C VAL A 382 14.24 18.73 12.26
N PHE A 383 13.32 18.10 12.99
CA PHE A 383 13.57 16.81 13.62
C PHE A 383 13.87 15.72 12.60
N ALA A 384 13.11 15.65 11.51
CA ALA A 384 13.37 14.67 10.44
C ALA A 384 14.76 14.86 9.81
N ILE A 385 15.19 16.09 9.56
CA ILE A 385 16.54 16.38 9.05
C ILE A 385 17.60 15.89 10.03
N ARG A 386 17.47 16.21 11.31
CA ARG A 386 18.38 15.75 12.36
C ARG A 386 18.49 14.22 12.37
N ASP A 387 17.35 13.55 12.42
CA ASP A 387 17.26 12.10 12.54
C ASP A 387 17.80 11.40 11.30
N MET A 388 17.46 11.90 10.10
CA MET A 388 18.00 11.36 8.84
C MET A 388 19.51 11.58 8.72
N THR A 389 20.02 12.71 9.19
CA THR A 389 21.47 12.98 9.25
C THR A 389 22.16 12.01 10.20
N PHE A 390 21.56 11.74 11.35
CA PHE A 390 22.07 10.75 12.30
C PHE A 390 22.05 9.32 11.72
N LEU A 391 20.95 8.91 11.09
CA LEU A 391 20.84 7.61 10.43
C LEU A 391 21.86 7.48 9.28
N GLN A 392 22.07 8.55 8.51
CA GLN A 392 23.08 8.59 7.46
C GLN A 392 24.48 8.44 8.05
N TRP A 393 24.77 9.09 9.18
CA TRP A 393 26.04 8.93 9.89
C TRP A 393 26.22 7.47 10.37
N CYS A 394 25.18 6.85 10.92
CA CYS A 394 25.23 5.43 11.31
C CYS A 394 25.54 4.51 10.12
N LEU A 395 24.98 4.81 8.93
CA LEU A 395 25.27 4.07 7.70
C LEU A 395 26.73 4.21 7.25
N CYS A 396 27.36 5.34 7.52
CA CYS A 396 28.79 5.57 7.21
C CYS A 396 29.73 4.90 8.21
N ARG A 397 29.25 4.47 9.36
CA ARG A 397 30.02 3.74 10.37
C ARG A 397 29.99 2.23 10.10
N SER A 398 31.01 1.54 10.57
CA SER A 398 31.17 0.08 10.38
C SER A 398 30.30 -0.76 11.32
N PHE A 399 29.05 -0.39 11.54
CA PHE A 399 28.12 -1.19 12.32
C PHE A 399 27.67 -2.43 11.55
N LYS A 400 27.52 -3.58 12.20
CA LYS A 400 27.03 -4.81 11.58
C LYS A 400 25.59 -4.66 11.01
N ARG A 401 24.75 -3.82 11.63
CA ARG A 401 23.36 -3.53 11.23
C ARG A 401 23.08 -2.04 11.44
N PRO A 402 23.60 -1.16 10.59
CA PRO A 402 23.64 0.28 10.87
C PRO A 402 22.23 0.90 11.02
N LEU A 403 21.27 0.55 10.17
CA LEU A 403 19.90 1.07 10.27
C LEU A 403 19.22 0.61 11.56
N PHE A 404 19.32 -0.67 11.90
CA PHE A 404 18.74 -1.20 13.14
C PHE A 404 19.36 -0.53 14.38
N THR A 405 20.65 -0.39 14.40
CA THR A 405 21.36 0.26 15.51
C THR A 405 20.97 1.73 15.59
N GLY A 406 20.92 2.45 14.46
CA GLY A 406 20.51 3.85 14.42
C GLY A 406 19.06 4.06 14.87
N THR A 407 18.12 3.26 14.40
CA THR A 407 16.71 3.34 14.83
C THR A 407 16.53 2.98 16.31
N LEU A 408 17.31 2.04 16.83
CA LEU A 408 17.29 1.70 18.25
C LEU A 408 17.77 2.89 19.12
N TYR A 409 18.86 3.56 18.71
CA TYR A 409 19.34 4.75 19.41
C TYR A 409 18.35 5.91 19.36
N LEU A 410 17.71 6.16 18.20
CA LEU A 410 16.66 7.17 18.09
C LEU A 410 15.44 6.81 18.96
N GLY A 411 15.02 5.56 18.96
CA GLY A 411 13.92 5.10 19.82
C GLY A 411 14.25 5.29 21.31
N LEU A 412 15.46 4.94 21.73
CA LEU A 412 15.93 5.18 23.09
C LEU A 412 16.00 6.66 23.43
N TYR A 413 16.51 7.49 22.52
CA TYR A 413 16.55 8.94 22.68
C TYR A 413 15.14 9.51 22.92
N TYR A 414 14.18 9.19 22.04
CA TYR A 414 12.81 9.67 22.19
C TYR A 414 12.11 9.15 23.45
N PHE A 415 12.41 7.90 23.84
CA PHE A 415 11.89 7.34 25.09
C PHE A 415 12.42 8.11 26.30
N VAL A 416 13.74 8.37 26.35
CA VAL A 416 14.35 9.14 27.45
C VAL A 416 13.81 10.57 27.48
N VAL A 417 13.69 11.21 26.31
CA VAL A 417 13.11 12.56 26.21
C VAL A 417 11.67 12.55 26.73
N GLN A 418 10.85 11.58 26.36
CA GLN A 418 9.46 11.45 26.83
C GLN A 418 9.37 11.28 28.35
N VAL A 419 10.27 10.47 28.94
CA VAL A 419 10.32 10.29 30.40
C VAL A 419 10.76 11.59 31.08
N LEU A 420 11.78 12.27 30.56
CA LEU A 420 12.25 13.54 31.11
C LEU A 420 11.17 14.65 31.06
N THR A 421 10.46 14.75 29.94
CA THR A 421 9.41 15.77 29.77
C THR A 421 8.17 15.48 30.63
N SER A 422 7.87 14.22 30.91
CA SER A 422 6.80 13.87 31.84
C SER A 422 7.15 14.19 33.29
N THR A 423 8.45 14.21 33.64
CA THR A 423 8.93 14.51 35.00
C THR A 423 9.31 16.00 35.20
N LEU A 424 9.68 16.70 34.12
CA LEU A 424 10.14 18.09 34.14
C LEU A 424 9.38 18.91 33.09
N PRO A 425 8.17 19.40 33.40
CA PRO A 425 7.29 20.03 32.41
C PRO A 425 7.88 21.31 31.78
N ASP A 426 8.80 22.01 32.45
CA ASP A 426 9.41 23.26 31.95
C ASP A 426 10.38 23.06 30.75
N ILE A 427 10.80 21.80 30.46
CA ILE A 427 11.73 21.50 29.38
C ILE A 427 10.98 21.09 28.08
N ASN A 428 9.67 21.00 28.13
CA ASN A 428 8.81 20.44 27.09
C ASN A 428 8.98 21.06 25.69
N SER A 429 9.26 22.36 25.59
CA SER A 429 9.20 23.05 24.30
C SER A 429 10.43 22.84 23.39
N MET A 430 11.58 22.40 23.95
CA MET A 430 12.83 22.30 23.19
C MET A 430 13.22 20.88 22.78
N LEU A 431 12.70 19.84 23.46
CA LEU A 431 13.19 18.46 23.31
C LEU A 431 12.19 17.51 22.68
N VAL A 432 10.90 17.85 22.66
CA VAL A 432 9.83 16.96 22.20
C VAL A 432 9.42 17.32 20.78
N PRO A 433 9.28 16.32 19.89
CA PRO A 433 8.64 16.55 18.59
C PRO A 433 7.24 17.15 18.79
N PRO A 434 6.75 17.97 17.86
CA PRO A 434 5.48 18.71 17.98
C PRO A 434 4.22 17.82 18.14
N MET A 435 4.39 16.51 18.18
CA MET A 435 3.30 15.53 18.45
C MET A 435 2.78 15.56 19.88
N ALA A 436 3.54 16.15 20.83
CA ALA A 436 3.17 16.20 22.25
C ALA A 436 2.71 17.58 22.71
N LEU A 437 2.73 18.58 21.83
CA LEU A 437 2.16 19.87 22.14
C LEU A 437 0.65 19.82 21.88
N ASP A 438 -0.12 20.16 22.90
CA ASP A 438 -1.58 20.23 22.83
C ASP A 438 -2.02 21.01 21.59
N LEU A 439 -2.63 20.32 20.64
CA LEU A 439 -3.30 20.89 19.48
C LEU A 439 -4.70 21.37 19.84
#